data_bdd8bfb2830b4d117ea39017b41b1bc3
#
_entry.id   bdd8bfb2830b4d117ea39017b41b1bc3
#
_cell.length_a   1.000
_cell.length_b   1.000
_cell.length_c   1.000
_cell.angle_alpha   90.00
_cell.angle_beta   90.00
_cell.angle_gamma   90.00
#
_symmetry.space_group_name_H-M   'P 1'
#
loop_
_entity.id
_entity.type
_entity.pdbx_description
1 polymer ?
#
loop_
_entity_poly.entity_id
_entity_poly.type
_entity_poly.pdbx_seq_one_letter_code
_entity_poly.pdbx_strand_id
1 'polypeptide(L)'
;ETVVRPQMEVNVQILDWLRFKADANMNYYYTKFEEKQLGSGYANEGGKYTMGQTTKEQATFGGTFTVNKQIQDFSVGGFARYEYYTSRSEAYKVYTDGGMVVPGQWFVDNSKNPKKSEASISNTKRMMSAVFALNLGWKNQVYLDVTGRNDWSSSLVYQNGMGTYSYFYPSVSGSWLLNETFD
;
A
#
# COMPACT_ATOMS: atom_id res chain seq x y z
N GLU A 1 -1.28 -10.56 17.48
CA GLU A 1 -0.89 -9.58 16.46
C GLU A 1 -0.64 -8.22 17.12
N THR A 2 0.44 -7.56 16.72
CA THR A 2 0.74 -6.17 17.13
C THR A 2 0.75 -5.32 15.88
N VAL A 3 0.06 -4.18 15.93
CA VAL A 3 -0.01 -3.24 14.81
C VAL A 3 0.41 -1.86 15.28
N VAL A 4 1.38 -1.25 14.59
CA VAL A 4 1.84 0.13 14.85
C VAL A 4 1.64 0.93 13.55
N ARG A 5 1.00 2.11 13.66
CA ARG A 5 0.63 2.96 12.51
C ARG A 5 1.00 4.42 12.75
N PRO A 6 2.29 4.76 12.72
CA PRO A 6 2.69 6.17 12.78
C PRO A 6 2.25 6.91 11.51
N GLN A 7 1.79 8.13 11.69
CA GLN A 7 1.41 9.05 10.62
C GLN A 7 1.98 10.42 10.90
N MET A 8 2.43 11.10 9.86
CA MET A 8 2.93 12.46 9.90
C MET A 8 2.36 13.24 8.73
N GLU A 9 1.96 14.46 8.98
CA GLU A 9 1.46 15.39 7.97
C GLU A 9 2.01 16.79 8.23
N VAL A 10 2.46 17.45 7.17
CA VAL A 10 2.92 18.82 7.18
C VAL A 10 2.16 19.58 6.10
N ASN A 11 1.52 20.69 6.48
CA ASN A 11 0.81 21.58 5.58
C ASN A 11 1.51 22.95 5.58
N VAL A 12 1.81 23.46 4.39
CA VAL A 12 2.46 24.75 4.19
C VAL A 12 1.62 25.58 3.23
N GLN A 13 1.17 26.76 3.67
CA GLN A 13 0.59 27.75 2.80
C GLN A 13 1.73 28.55 2.17
N ILE A 14 2.00 28.34 0.87
CA ILE A 14 3.10 28.99 0.15
C ILE A 14 2.66 30.38 -0.32
N LEU A 15 1.44 30.46 -0.88
CA LEU A 15 0.76 31.67 -1.31
C LEU A 15 -0.72 31.54 -0.95
N ASP A 16 -1.48 32.62 -0.95
CA ASP A 16 -2.92 32.59 -0.63
C ASP A 16 -3.72 31.59 -1.48
N TRP A 17 -3.24 31.33 -2.68
CA TRP A 17 -3.85 30.44 -3.66
C TRP A 17 -3.09 29.12 -3.88
N LEU A 18 -1.92 28.92 -3.21
CA LEU A 18 -1.07 27.74 -3.37
C LEU A 18 -0.71 27.13 -2.03
N ARG A 19 -1.10 25.88 -1.83
CA ARG A 19 -0.78 25.08 -0.64
C ARG A 19 0.05 23.87 -1.03
N PHE A 20 1.01 23.52 -0.19
CA PHE A 20 1.73 22.27 -0.24
C PHE A 20 1.43 21.43 1.00
N LYS A 21 1.18 20.13 0.79
CA LYS A 21 1.03 19.13 1.84
C LYS A 21 2.03 18.02 1.60
N ALA A 22 2.79 17.65 2.62
CA ALA A 22 3.57 16.42 2.67
C ALA A 22 2.96 15.48 3.70
N ASP A 23 2.81 14.20 3.35
CA ASP A 23 2.31 13.17 4.25
C ASP A 23 3.16 11.90 4.18
N ALA A 24 3.30 11.26 5.34
CA ALA A 24 3.96 9.97 5.48
C ALA A 24 3.14 9.09 6.41
N ASN A 25 2.91 7.86 5.99
CA ASN A 25 2.28 6.85 6.81
C ASN A 25 3.03 5.53 6.73
N MET A 26 3.11 4.82 7.86
CA MET A 26 3.67 3.50 7.94
C MET A 26 2.68 2.57 8.64
N ASN A 27 2.57 1.34 8.17
CA ASN A 27 1.89 0.26 8.87
C ASN A 27 2.89 -0.84 9.12
N TYR A 28 3.10 -1.15 10.37
CA TYR A 28 3.94 -2.25 10.83
C TYR A 28 3.06 -3.30 11.50
N TYR A 29 3.09 -4.51 10.97
CA TYR A 29 2.37 -5.67 11.48
C TYR A 29 3.37 -6.69 11.97
N TYR A 30 3.18 -7.17 13.18
CA TYR A 30 3.92 -8.26 13.76
C TYR A 30 2.95 -9.32 14.28
N THR A 31 3.00 -10.50 13.70
CA THR A 31 2.14 -11.62 14.06
C THR A 31 2.98 -12.80 14.48
N LYS A 32 2.73 -13.30 15.70
CA LYS A 32 3.20 -14.61 16.14
C LYS A 32 2.08 -15.63 15.98
N PHE A 33 2.42 -16.82 15.61
CA PHE A 33 1.47 -17.93 15.55
C PHE A 33 2.07 -19.21 16.09
N GLU A 34 1.20 -20.04 16.60
CA GLU A 34 1.48 -21.43 17.01
C GLU A 34 0.42 -22.33 16.40
N GLU A 35 0.85 -23.45 15.89
CA GLU A 35 -0.02 -24.48 15.35
C GLU A 35 0.29 -25.81 16.05
N LYS A 36 -0.75 -26.45 16.60
CA LYS A 36 -0.70 -27.72 17.29
C LYS A 36 -1.56 -28.72 16.54
N GLN A 37 -0.92 -29.66 15.87
CA GLN A 37 -1.60 -30.72 15.15
C GLN A 37 -1.53 -32.02 15.97
N LEU A 38 -2.69 -32.60 16.27
CA LEU A 38 -2.74 -33.93 16.87
C LEU A 38 -2.21 -34.95 15.89
N GLY A 39 -1.41 -35.89 16.38
CA GLY A 39 -0.78 -36.87 15.53
C GLY A 39 -1.79 -37.89 14.98
N SER A 40 -1.81 -38.01 13.67
CA SER A 40 -2.48 -39.09 12.99
C SER A 40 -1.55 -39.66 11.91
N GLY A 41 -1.26 -40.94 11.96
CA GLY A 41 -0.42 -41.62 10.99
C GLY A 41 1.09 -41.50 11.23
N TYR A 42 1.84 -42.24 10.41
CA TYR A 42 3.28 -42.49 10.56
C TYR A 42 4.16 -41.20 10.51
N ALA A 43 3.78 -40.24 9.69
CA ALA A 43 4.64 -39.06 9.44
C ALA A 43 4.68 -38.04 10.62
N ASN A 44 3.63 -38.00 11.47
CA ASN A 44 3.53 -37.05 12.58
C ASN A 44 3.04 -37.79 13.85
N GLU A 45 3.58 -38.96 14.14
CA GLU A 45 3.24 -39.71 15.33
C GLU A 45 3.51 -38.90 16.60
N GLY A 46 2.52 -38.83 17.48
CA GLY A 46 2.57 -37.99 18.69
C GLY A 46 2.25 -36.49 18.46
N GLY A 47 2.05 -36.10 17.20
CA GLY A 47 1.66 -34.73 16.82
C GLY A 47 2.75 -33.93 16.12
N LYS A 48 2.38 -32.74 15.65
CA LYS A 48 3.29 -31.75 15.08
C LYS A 48 3.08 -30.39 15.74
N TYR A 49 4.16 -29.76 16.12
CA TYR A 49 4.17 -28.40 16.64
C TYR A 49 4.90 -27.47 15.70
N THR A 50 4.26 -26.37 15.36
CA THR A 50 4.83 -25.29 14.54
C THR A 50 4.69 -23.99 15.29
N MET A 51 5.75 -23.20 15.34
CA MET A 51 5.69 -21.81 15.78
C MET A 51 6.37 -20.91 14.76
N GLY A 52 5.89 -19.70 14.65
CA GLY A 52 6.48 -18.76 13.72
C GLY A 52 6.06 -17.32 13.95
N GLN A 53 6.64 -16.47 13.15
CA GLN A 53 6.33 -15.05 13.12
C GLN A 53 6.30 -14.52 11.71
N THR A 54 5.48 -13.52 11.50
CA THR A 54 5.42 -12.76 10.25
C THR A 54 5.52 -11.28 10.59
N THR A 55 6.37 -10.59 9.88
CA THR A 55 6.50 -9.13 9.91
C THR A 55 6.09 -8.58 8.55
N LYS A 56 5.23 -7.58 8.54
CA LYS A 56 4.85 -6.87 7.32
C LYS A 56 4.98 -5.38 7.55
N GLU A 57 5.75 -4.74 6.70
CA GLU A 57 5.98 -3.30 6.68
C GLU A 57 5.38 -2.71 5.41
N GLN A 58 4.63 -1.63 5.56
CA GLN A 58 4.08 -0.86 4.45
C GLN A 58 4.30 0.60 4.76
N ALA A 59 4.87 1.34 3.82
CA ALA A 59 5.08 2.77 3.96
C ALA A 59 4.57 3.50 2.73
N THR A 60 3.94 4.65 2.95
CA THR A 60 3.46 5.58 1.93
C THR A 60 3.98 6.96 2.23
N PHE A 61 4.55 7.60 1.23
CA PHE A 61 5.02 9.00 1.28
C PHE A 61 4.34 9.76 0.16
N GLY A 62 3.75 10.89 0.48
CA GLY A 62 3.03 11.70 -0.48
C GLY A 62 3.38 13.18 -0.41
N GLY A 63 3.33 13.84 -1.57
CA GLY A 63 3.42 15.29 -1.70
C GLY A 63 2.31 15.81 -2.60
N THR A 64 1.56 16.81 -2.15
CA THR A 64 0.42 17.37 -2.86
C THR A 64 0.54 18.89 -2.94
N PHE A 65 0.52 19.43 -4.14
CA PHE A 65 0.27 20.84 -4.40
C PHE A 65 -1.20 21.04 -4.70
N THR A 66 -1.80 22.02 -4.05
CA THR A 66 -3.19 22.41 -4.28
C THR A 66 -3.23 23.87 -4.68
N VAL A 67 -3.93 24.15 -5.77
CA VAL A 67 -4.14 25.49 -6.32
C VAL A 67 -5.61 25.84 -6.24
N ASN A 68 -5.92 27.07 -5.81
CA ASN A 68 -7.26 27.61 -5.86
C ASN A 68 -7.16 29.15 -6.04
N LYS A 69 -7.49 29.64 -7.23
CA LYS A 69 -7.34 31.04 -7.60
C LYS A 69 -8.48 31.53 -8.48
N GLN A 70 -9.00 32.70 -8.14
CA GLN A 70 -9.91 33.47 -9.01
C GLN A 70 -9.11 34.54 -9.75
N ILE A 71 -9.25 34.59 -11.06
CA ILE A 71 -8.59 35.59 -11.94
C ILE A 71 -9.69 36.19 -12.81
N GLN A 72 -10.21 37.36 -12.40
CA GLN A 72 -11.35 37.99 -13.04
C GLN A 72 -12.53 36.99 -13.21
N ASP A 73 -12.95 36.73 -14.42
CA ASP A 73 -14.04 35.80 -14.75
C ASP A 73 -13.62 34.31 -14.72
N PHE A 74 -12.34 34.02 -14.52
CA PHE A 74 -11.83 32.66 -14.52
C PHE A 74 -11.56 32.14 -13.10
N SER A 75 -12.06 30.95 -12.80
CA SER A 75 -11.68 30.18 -11.61
C SER A 75 -10.76 29.05 -12.01
N VAL A 76 -9.68 28.89 -11.26
CA VAL A 76 -8.70 27.80 -11.44
C VAL A 76 -8.57 27.07 -10.11
N GLY A 77 -9.00 25.82 -10.08
CA GLY A 77 -8.83 24.92 -8.94
C GLY A 77 -8.14 23.65 -9.36
N GLY A 78 -7.48 22.98 -8.43
CA GLY A 78 -6.91 21.69 -8.74
C GLY A 78 -5.82 21.27 -7.79
N PHE A 79 -5.28 20.09 -8.05
CA PHE A 79 -4.13 19.57 -7.32
C PHE A 79 -3.23 18.72 -8.22
N ALA A 80 -1.97 18.60 -7.80
CA ALA A 80 -1.03 17.60 -8.30
C ALA A 80 -0.44 16.86 -7.11
N ARG A 81 -0.53 15.53 -7.09
CA ARG A 81 -0.01 14.66 -6.04
C ARG A 81 0.97 13.66 -6.63
N TYR A 82 2.09 13.49 -5.96
CA TYR A 82 2.99 12.37 -6.15
C TYR A 82 2.98 11.49 -4.90
N GLU A 83 2.95 10.18 -5.09
CA GLU A 83 2.93 9.20 -4.02
C GLU A 83 3.92 8.07 -4.30
N TYR A 84 4.66 7.69 -3.27
CA TYR A 84 5.54 6.53 -3.25
C TYR A 84 5.08 5.55 -2.19
N TYR A 85 4.84 4.31 -2.61
CA TYR A 85 4.44 3.20 -1.75
C TYR A 85 5.48 2.10 -1.79
N THR A 86 5.79 1.53 -0.62
CA THR A 86 6.62 0.33 -0.50
C THR A 86 6.01 -0.65 0.48
N SER A 87 6.15 -1.95 0.20
CA SER A 87 5.70 -3.03 1.08
C SER A 87 6.71 -4.17 1.06
N ARG A 88 7.04 -4.69 2.25
CA ARG A 88 7.92 -5.84 2.49
C ARG A 88 7.26 -6.75 3.51
N SER A 89 7.39 -8.06 3.32
CA SER A 89 6.96 -9.04 4.31
C SER A 89 8.04 -10.08 4.50
N GLU A 90 8.28 -10.46 5.75
CA GLU A 90 9.19 -11.51 6.16
C GLU A 90 8.43 -12.50 7.02
N ALA A 91 8.64 -13.79 6.80
CA ALA A 91 8.06 -14.84 7.59
C ALA A 91 9.15 -15.83 8.00
N TYR A 92 9.09 -16.26 9.22
CA TYR A 92 9.94 -17.30 9.79
C TYR A 92 9.07 -18.30 10.55
N LYS A 93 9.32 -19.58 10.34
CA LYS A 93 8.70 -20.64 11.14
C LYS A 93 9.70 -21.73 11.45
N VAL A 94 9.48 -22.40 12.58
CA VAL A 94 10.20 -23.56 13.03
C VAL A 94 9.18 -24.63 13.45
N TYR A 95 9.45 -25.89 13.16
CA TYR A 95 8.53 -26.97 13.44
C TYR A 95 9.23 -28.30 13.73
N THR A 96 8.50 -29.18 14.44
CA THR A 96 8.93 -30.54 14.71
C THR A 96 8.83 -31.37 13.42
N ASP A 97 9.78 -32.28 13.23
CA ASP A 97 9.83 -33.23 12.11
C ASP A 97 9.75 -34.68 12.62
N GLY A 98 9.07 -35.52 11.87
CA GLY A 98 8.90 -36.95 12.23
C GLY A 98 7.98 -37.21 13.41
N GLY A 99 7.25 -36.21 13.90
CA GLY A 99 6.41 -36.27 15.07
C GLY A 99 7.07 -35.78 16.35
N MET A 100 6.42 -36.00 17.50
CA MET A 100 6.91 -35.57 18.82
C MET A 100 7.35 -36.79 19.66
N VAL A 101 8.44 -36.62 20.41
CA VAL A 101 8.96 -37.65 21.32
C VAL A 101 7.96 -37.89 22.45
N VAL A 102 7.44 -36.85 23.08
CA VAL A 102 6.43 -36.94 24.12
C VAL A 102 5.13 -36.30 23.62
N PRO A 103 4.08 -37.10 23.34
CA PRO A 103 2.79 -36.58 22.89
C PRO A 103 2.20 -35.56 23.88
N GLY A 104 1.61 -34.49 23.32
CA GLY A 104 0.95 -33.44 24.10
C GLY A 104 1.88 -32.38 24.72
N GLN A 105 3.19 -32.48 24.57
CA GLN A 105 4.15 -31.47 25.01
C GLN A 105 4.59 -30.61 23.80
N TRP A 106 4.01 -29.43 23.72
CA TRP A 106 4.07 -28.54 22.55
C TRP A 106 5.25 -27.57 22.62
N PHE A 107 6.44 -28.02 22.19
CA PHE A 107 7.64 -27.20 21.99
C PHE A 107 8.53 -27.82 20.90
N VAL A 108 9.33 -27.01 20.23
CA VAL A 108 10.05 -27.43 18.99
C VAL A 108 11.15 -28.45 19.23
N ASP A 109 11.77 -28.43 20.43
CA ASP A 109 12.83 -29.39 20.75
C ASP A 109 12.29 -30.80 21.13
N ASN A 110 10.95 -30.94 21.23
CA ASN A 110 10.26 -32.24 21.39
C ASN A 110 10.09 -32.98 20.03
N SER A 111 10.94 -32.69 19.07
CA SER A 111 10.93 -33.30 17.74
C SER A 111 11.68 -34.64 17.73
N LYS A 112 11.11 -35.68 17.09
CA LYS A 112 11.77 -36.95 16.92
C LYS A 112 12.99 -36.88 16.01
N ASN A 113 12.87 -36.14 14.90
CA ASN A 113 13.97 -35.79 14.01
C ASN A 113 14.48 -34.37 14.30
N PRO A 114 15.62 -33.95 13.76
CA PRO A 114 16.04 -32.56 13.86
C PRO A 114 14.95 -31.59 13.39
N LYS A 115 14.62 -30.62 14.24
CA LYS A 115 13.62 -29.60 13.92
C LYS A 115 13.95 -28.90 12.60
N LYS A 116 12.93 -28.51 11.84
CA LYS A 116 13.07 -27.80 10.58
C LYS A 116 12.70 -26.33 10.75
N SER A 117 13.38 -25.48 10.02
CA SER A 117 13.08 -24.05 9.95
C SER A 117 12.94 -23.62 8.50
N GLU A 118 12.04 -22.69 8.27
CA GLU A 118 11.83 -22.04 6.98
C GLU A 118 11.79 -20.54 7.19
N ALA A 119 12.49 -19.81 6.33
CA ALA A 119 12.45 -18.36 6.28
C ALA A 119 12.04 -17.94 4.86
N SER A 120 11.15 -17.00 4.76
CA SER A 120 10.75 -16.42 3.49
C SER A 120 10.75 -14.90 3.58
N ILE A 121 11.31 -14.27 2.56
CA ILE A 121 11.28 -12.82 2.38
C ILE A 121 10.52 -12.58 1.09
N SER A 122 9.39 -11.87 1.17
CA SER A 122 8.70 -11.46 -0.04
C SER A 122 9.52 -10.37 -0.75
N ASN A 123 9.49 -10.40 -2.06
CA ASN A 123 10.06 -9.31 -2.85
C ASN A 123 9.43 -7.97 -2.42
N THR A 124 10.26 -6.96 -2.25
CA THR A 124 9.79 -5.61 -1.94
C THR A 124 8.95 -5.09 -3.09
N LYS A 125 7.67 -4.87 -2.83
CA LYS A 125 6.77 -4.21 -3.78
C LYS A 125 6.96 -2.71 -3.67
N ARG A 126 7.18 -2.05 -4.80
CA ARG A 126 7.28 -0.59 -4.90
C ARG A 126 6.30 -0.09 -5.94
N MET A 127 5.60 0.98 -5.61
CA MET A 127 4.67 1.65 -6.51
C MET A 127 4.90 3.15 -6.41
N MET A 128 4.79 3.83 -7.53
CA MET A 128 4.77 5.29 -7.60
C MET A 128 3.52 5.69 -8.36
N SER A 129 2.91 6.79 -7.96
CA SER A 129 1.74 7.34 -8.62
C SER A 129 1.89 8.85 -8.74
N ALA A 130 1.57 9.38 -9.91
CA ALA A 130 1.37 10.80 -10.10
C ALA A 130 -0.08 11.04 -10.50
N VAL A 131 -0.77 11.91 -9.77
CA VAL A 131 -2.19 12.24 -10.00
C VAL A 131 -2.32 13.74 -10.10
N PHE A 132 -3.09 14.20 -11.05
CA PHE A 132 -3.50 15.59 -11.11
C PHE A 132 -4.98 15.73 -11.42
N ALA A 133 -5.58 16.79 -10.92
CA ALA A 133 -6.89 17.25 -11.30
C ALA A 133 -6.85 18.76 -11.46
N LEU A 134 -7.42 19.26 -12.55
CA LEU A 134 -7.54 20.67 -12.88
C LEU A 134 -9.01 20.98 -13.17
N ASN A 135 -9.55 21.95 -12.46
CA ASN A 135 -10.90 22.45 -12.59
C ASN A 135 -10.80 23.89 -13.09
N LEU A 136 -11.35 24.18 -14.24
CA LEU A 136 -11.41 25.50 -14.85
C LEU A 136 -12.86 25.95 -14.93
N GLY A 137 -13.17 27.14 -14.42
CA GLY A 137 -14.47 27.75 -14.55
C GLY A 137 -14.38 29.09 -15.27
N TRP A 138 -15.37 29.43 -16.06
CA TRP A 138 -15.50 30.71 -16.71
C TRP A 138 -16.88 31.31 -16.46
N LYS A 139 -16.89 32.54 -15.91
CA LYS A 139 -18.09 33.33 -15.54
C LYS A 139 -19.10 32.58 -14.67
N ASN A 140 -18.67 31.53 -13.96
CA ASN A 140 -19.54 30.61 -13.25
C ASN A 140 -20.60 29.90 -14.12
N GLN A 141 -20.40 29.86 -15.42
CA GLN A 141 -21.32 29.30 -16.41
C GLN A 141 -20.76 28.05 -17.07
N VAL A 142 -19.48 28.06 -17.43
CA VAL A 142 -18.83 26.97 -18.12
C VAL A 142 -17.71 26.40 -17.26
N TYR A 143 -17.68 25.09 -17.14
CA TYR A 143 -16.66 24.37 -16.38
C TYR A 143 -16.00 23.29 -17.22
N LEU A 144 -14.69 23.14 -17.05
CA LEU A 144 -13.89 22.09 -17.66
C LEU A 144 -13.07 21.42 -16.57
N ASP A 145 -13.21 20.09 -16.47
CA ASP A 145 -12.46 19.26 -15.56
C ASP A 145 -11.51 18.35 -16.34
N VAL A 146 -10.23 18.40 -16.02
CA VAL A 146 -9.21 17.55 -16.60
C VAL A 146 -8.51 16.79 -15.49
N THR A 147 -8.49 15.47 -15.57
CA THR A 147 -7.79 14.63 -14.61
C THR A 147 -6.84 13.69 -15.32
N GLY A 148 -5.78 13.32 -14.64
CA GLY A 148 -4.87 12.31 -15.11
C GLY A 148 -4.20 11.61 -13.95
N ARG A 149 -3.98 10.31 -14.13
CA ARG A 149 -3.22 9.48 -13.21
C ARG A 149 -2.23 8.64 -13.97
N ASN A 150 -0.99 8.60 -13.51
CA ASN A 150 0.00 7.67 -13.99
C ASN A 150 0.51 6.82 -12.84
N ASP A 151 0.47 5.50 -13.01
CA ASP A 151 0.95 4.54 -12.03
C ASP A 151 2.15 3.78 -12.58
N TRP A 152 3.21 3.67 -11.76
CA TRP A 152 4.39 2.84 -11.99
C TRP A 152 4.45 1.78 -10.91
N SER A 153 4.61 0.53 -11.30
CA SER A 153 4.69 -0.58 -10.33
C SER A 153 5.74 -1.59 -10.70
N SER A 154 6.56 -1.97 -9.72
CA SER A 154 7.54 -3.06 -9.86
C SER A 154 6.90 -4.43 -10.11
N SER A 155 5.59 -4.57 -9.84
CA SER A 155 4.85 -5.83 -10.02
C SER A 155 4.30 -6.02 -11.43
N LEU A 156 4.43 -5.02 -12.32
CA LEU A 156 3.87 -5.04 -13.68
C LEU A 156 4.86 -5.55 -14.72
N VAL A 157 6.07 -5.87 -14.31
CA VAL A 157 7.12 -6.37 -15.20
C VAL A 157 7.37 -7.84 -14.90
N TYR A 158 7.35 -8.66 -15.95
CA TYR A 158 7.70 -10.07 -15.87
C TYR A 158 9.20 -10.25 -15.61
N GLN A 159 9.59 -11.41 -15.07
CA GLN A 159 11.00 -11.75 -14.80
C GLN A 159 11.92 -11.69 -16.03
N ASN A 160 11.35 -11.82 -17.21
CA ASN A 160 12.08 -11.70 -18.50
C ASN A 160 12.23 -10.24 -18.98
N GLY A 161 11.84 -9.24 -18.18
CA GLY A 161 11.92 -7.83 -18.53
C GLY A 161 10.82 -7.34 -19.49
N MET A 162 9.90 -8.21 -19.91
CA MET A 162 8.75 -7.80 -20.69
C MET A 162 7.64 -7.25 -19.80
N GLY A 163 6.89 -6.28 -20.31
CA GLY A 163 5.78 -5.63 -19.61
C GLY A 163 5.92 -4.11 -19.63
N THR A 164 4.88 -3.43 -19.20
CA THR A 164 4.81 -1.98 -19.14
C THR A 164 4.85 -1.55 -17.68
N TYR A 165 5.88 -0.78 -17.30
CA TYR A 165 6.01 -0.25 -15.93
C TYR A 165 5.02 0.85 -15.61
N SER A 166 4.39 1.46 -16.62
CA SER A 166 3.64 2.71 -16.51
C SER A 166 2.29 2.61 -17.22
N TYR A 167 1.24 3.05 -16.53
CA TYR A 167 -0.11 3.15 -17.07
C TYR A 167 -0.65 4.54 -16.80
N PHE A 168 -1.12 5.21 -17.88
CA PHE A 168 -1.71 6.53 -17.80
C PHE A 168 -3.22 6.47 -18.06
N TYR A 169 -3.98 7.15 -17.19
CA TYR A 169 -5.44 7.22 -17.21
C TYR A 169 -5.89 8.69 -17.27
N PRO A 170 -6.17 9.22 -18.45
CA PRO A 170 -6.73 10.56 -18.59
C PRO A 170 -8.25 10.55 -18.49
N SER A 171 -8.83 11.66 -18.02
CA SER A 171 -10.26 11.94 -18.12
C SER A 171 -10.47 13.42 -18.35
N VAL A 172 -11.47 13.76 -19.17
CA VAL A 172 -11.90 15.13 -19.44
C VAL A 172 -13.42 15.17 -19.38
N SER A 173 -13.95 16.14 -18.66
CA SER A 173 -15.38 16.42 -18.61
C SER A 173 -15.64 17.91 -18.69
N GLY A 174 -16.81 18.31 -19.20
CA GLY A 174 -17.25 19.69 -19.28
C GLY A 174 -18.69 19.84 -18.89
N SER A 175 -19.06 20.96 -18.30
CA SER A 175 -20.42 21.32 -17.98
C SER A 175 -20.73 22.77 -18.32
N TRP A 176 -21.96 23.05 -18.74
CA TRP A 176 -22.43 24.38 -19.07
C TRP A 176 -23.80 24.63 -18.42
N LEU A 177 -23.88 25.69 -17.62
CA LEU A 177 -25.08 26.14 -16.94
C LEU A 177 -25.85 27.07 -17.87
N LEU A 178 -26.80 26.53 -18.64
CA LEU A 178 -27.57 27.27 -19.63
C LEU A 178 -28.45 28.36 -19.02
N ASN A 179 -29.03 28.11 -17.84
CA ASN A 179 -29.87 29.04 -17.11
C ASN A 179 -29.14 30.31 -16.62
N GLU A 180 -27.80 30.26 -16.50
CA GLU A 180 -26.97 31.42 -16.15
C GLU A 180 -26.52 32.21 -17.41
N THR A 181 -26.72 31.65 -18.59
CA THR A 181 -26.28 32.24 -19.86
C THR A 181 -27.41 32.91 -20.63
N PHE A 182 -28.62 32.38 -20.50
CA PHE A 182 -29.81 32.84 -21.20
C PHE A 182 -30.87 33.26 -20.17
N ASP A 183 -30.75 34.50 -19.71
CA ASP A 183 -31.73 35.16 -18.86
C ASP A 183 -32.76 35.90 -19.72
#